data_9f6a4ef2b4b1c06cdd9fe3abf5c876c1
#
_entry.id   9f6a4ef2b4b1c06cdd9fe3abf5c876c1
#
_cell.length_a   1.000
_cell.length_b   1.000
_cell.length_c   1.000
_cell.angle_alpha   90.00
_cell.angle_beta   90.00
_cell.angle_gamma   90.00
#
_symmetry.space_group_name_H-M   'P 1'
#
loop_
_entity.id
_entity.type
_entity.pdbx_description
1 polymer ?
#
loop_
_entity_poly.entity_id
_entity_poly.type
_entity_poly.pdbx_seq_one_letter_code
_entity_poly.pdbx_strand_id
1 'polypeptide(L)'
;MIPDRMIEPDTFRSNGATCSVEVRIPWYRALPASCIADVGFTVDGVRAPVESLRWTMNGQTFRLEDLVGRTDEWWFPTDSAVVTGDIAVPAGPAEHTVDVELNLFIPYIVTDHGVLRIEERDTKSMNAAQR
;
A
#
# COMPACT_ATOMS: atom_id res chain seq x y z
N MET A 1 6.16 -13.64 7.81
CA MET A 1 5.88 -12.29 7.34
C MET A 1 6.88 -11.31 7.88
N ILE A 2 7.13 -10.24 7.15
CA ILE A 2 8.16 -9.27 7.50
C ILE A 2 7.54 -7.87 7.43
N PRO A 3 6.73 -7.49 8.44
CA PRO A 3 5.94 -6.24 8.38
C PRO A 3 6.81 -4.99 8.30
N ASP A 4 8.02 -5.02 8.87
CA ASP A 4 8.95 -3.90 8.84
C ASP A 4 9.59 -3.67 7.45
N ARG A 5 9.27 -4.51 6.47
CA ARG A 5 9.77 -4.38 5.09
C ARG A 5 8.66 -4.06 4.09
N MET A 6 7.46 -3.80 4.55
CA MET A 6 6.34 -3.50 3.66
C MET A 6 6.51 -2.15 2.98
N ILE A 7 6.88 -1.12 3.74
CA ILE A 7 7.16 0.21 3.18
C ILE A 7 8.61 0.25 2.68
N GLU A 8 8.82 0.59 1.41
CA GLU A 8 10.16 0.76 0.85
C GLU A 8 10.79 2.05 1.36
N PRO A 9 12.02 1.97 1.91
CA PRO A 9 12.72 3.18 2.35
C PRO A 9 12.95 4.17 1.21
N ASP A 10 12.90 5.46 1.52
CA ASP A 10 13.22 6.55 0.59
C ASP A 10 12.30 6.65 -0.64
N THR A 11 11.07 6.16 -0.51
CA THR A 11 10.09 6.20 -1.62
C THR A 11 8.90 7.11 -1.35
N PHE A 12 8.88 7.80 -0.22
CA PHE A 12 7.80 8.73 0.10
C PHE A 12 7.91 9.99 -0.74
N ARG A 13 6.85 10.36 -1.45
CA ARG A 13 6.81 11.50 -2.35
C ARG A 13 5.58 12.35 -2.13
N SER A 14 5.71 13.65 -2.38
CA SER A 14 4.60 14.60 -2.26
C SER A 14 4.66 15.63 -3.37
N ASN A 15 3.49 16.03 -3.89
CA ASN A 15 3.35 17.18 -4.78
C ASN A 15 2.66 18.36 -4.07
N GLY A 16 2.53 18.30 -2.75
CA GLY A 16 1.84 19.31 -1.94
C GLY A 16 0.36 19.03 -1.71
N ALA A 17 -0.28 18.28 -2.58
CA ALA A 17 -1.71 17.94 -2.47
C ALA A 17 -1.94 16.43 -2.31
N THR A 18 -1.07 15.61 -2.90
CA THR A 18 -1.14 14.15 -2.79
C THR A 18 0.21 13.58 -2.40
N CYS A 19 0.18 12.46 -1.70
CA CYS A 19 1.36 11.72 -1.30
C CYS A 19 1.34 10.32 -1.88
N SER A 20 2.53 9.74 -2.07
CA SER A 20 2.67 8.36 -2.51
C SER A 20 3.85 7.70 -1.82
N VAL A 21 3.78 6.38 -1.70
CA VAL A 21 4.86 5.56 -1.16
C VAL A 21 4.84 4.19 -1.83
N GLU A 22 6.00 3.59 -1.99
CA GLU A 22 6.11 2.24 -2.54
C GLU A 22 6.00 1.21 -1.42
N VAL A 23 5.28 0.15 -1.71
CA VAL A 23 5.07 -0.95 -0.77
C VAL A 23 5.38 -2.28 -1.43
N ARG A 24 5.92 -3.21 -0.64
CA ARG A 24 6.14 -4.60 -1.05
C ARG A 24 5.13 -5.50 -0.37
N ILE A 25 4.80 -6.58 -1.03
CA ILE A 25 3.86 -7.55 -0.49
C ILE A 25 4.42 -8.14 0.82
N PRO A 26 3.67 -8.07 1.93
CA PRO A 26 4.10 -8.66 3.20
C PRO A 26 3.79 -10.16 3.26
N TRP A 27 4.10 -10.88 2.19
CA TRP A 27 3.88 -12.30 2.04
C TRP A 27 5.00 -12.90 1.20
N TYR A 28 5.23 -14.17 1.30
CA TYR A 28 6.37 -14.83 0.65
C TYR A 28 6.07 -15.31 -0.78
N ARG A 29 4.84 -15.16 -1.23
CA ARG A 29 4.39 -15.61 -2.57
C ARG A 29 3.60 -14.50 -3.24
N ALA A 30 3.56 -14.56 -4.58
CA ALA A 30 2.74 -13.66 -5.36
C ALA A 30 1.25 -13.89 -5.06
N LEU A 31 0.49 -12.80 -5.09
CA LEU A 31 -0.96 -12.81 -4.93
C LEU A 31 -1.59 -11.97 -6.03
N PRO A 32 -2.76 -12.38 -6.55
CA PRO A 32 -3.48 -11.51 -7.48
C PRO A 32 -4.00 -10.25 -6.77
N ALA A 33 -4.15 -9.18 -7.49
CA ALA A 33 -4.64 -7.90 -6.95
C ALA A 33 -6.00 -8.03 -6.26
N SER A 34 -6.84 -8.97 -6.70
CA SER A 34 -8.13 -9.27 -6.07
C SER A 34 -8.01 -9.72 -4.62
N CYS A 35 -6.82 -10.13 -4.18
CA CYS A 35 -6.57 -10.49 -2.78
C CYS A 35 -6.29 -9.29 -1.89
N ILE A 36 -6.13 -8.09 -2.44
CA ILE A 36 -5.99 -6.86 -1.65
C ILE A 36 -7.39 -6.49 -1.15
N ALA A 37 -7.65 -6.78 0.13
CA ALA A 37 -8.98 -6.56 0.71
C ALA A 37 -9.18 -5.12 1.15
N ASP A 38 -8.13 -4.49 1.69
CA ASP A 38 -8.22 -3.13 2.19
C ASP A 38 -6.83 -2.51 2.27
N VAL A 39 -6.77 -1.18 2.14
CA VAL A 39 -5.54 -0.40 2.21
C VAL A 39 -5.80 0.85 3.05
N GLY A 40 -4.90 1.13 3.99
CA GLY A 40 -4.88 2.39 4.74
C GLY A 40 -3.57 3.11 4.52
N PHE A 41 -3.62 4.41 4.33
CA PHE A 41 -2.45 5.26 4.14
C PHE A 41 -2.58 6.50 5.01
N THR A 42 -1.62 6.69 5.92
CA THR A 42 -1.65 7.77 6.91
C THR A 42 -0.27 8.44 6.96
N VAL A 43 -0.25 9.75 6.99
CA VAL A 43 0.98 10.53 7.16
C VAL A 43 0.79 11.50 8.30
N ASP A 44 1.69 11.46 9.28
CA ASP A 44 1.66 12.33 10.48
C ASP A 44 0.29 12.32 11.20
N GLY A 45 -0.33 11.14 11.24
CA GLY A 45 -1.64 10.96 11.86
C GLY A 45 -2.83 11.36 11.01
N VAL A 46 -2.61 11.86 9.79
CA VAL A 46 -3.68 12.23 8.86
C VAL A 46 -3.89 11.07 7.87
N ARG A 47 -5.08 10.46 7.94
CA ARG A 47 -5.45 9.35 7.07
C ARG A 47 -6.00 9.85 5.75
N ALA A 48 -5.50 9.31 4.63
CA ALA A 48 -6.04 9.63 3.32
C ALA A 48 -7.49 9.13 3.22
N PRO A 49 -8.41 9.94 2.66
CA PRO A 49 -9.76 9.45 2.38
C PRO A 49 -9.70 8.21 1.49
N VAL A 50 -10.51 7.20 1.81
CA VAL A 50 -10.48 5.91 1.09
C VAL A 50 -10.76 6.11 -0.40
N GLU A 51 -11.69 7.00 -0.72
CA GLU A 51 -12.05 7.28 -2.12
C GLU A 51 -10.93 7.97 -2.91
N SER A 52 -9.95 8.56 -2.21
CA SER A 52 -8.80 9.19 -2.86
C SER A 52 -7.66 8.20 -3.13
N LEU A 53 -7.69 7.02 -2.52
CA LEU A 53 -6.62 6.06 -2.65
C LEU A 53 -6.56 5.48 -4.06
N ARG A 54 -5.31 5.36 -4.55
CA ARG A 54 -5.01 4.74 -5.84
C ARG A 54 -3.90 3.74 -5.62
N TRP A 55 -3.98 2.65 -6.33
CA TRP A 55 -3.02 1.56 -6.29
C TRP A 55 -2.39 1.41 -7.66
N THR A 56 -1.09 1.60 -7.76
CA THR A 56 -0.36 1.48 -9.02
C THR A 56 0.51 0.23 -8.96
N MET A 57 0.33 -0.64 -9.93
CA MET A 57 1.01 -1.92 -10.00
C MET A 57 1.07 -2.36 -11.46
N ASN A 58 2.20 -2.94 -11.87
CA ASN A 58 2.38 -3.45 -13.24
C ASN A 58 2.11 -2.39 -14.33
N GLY A 59 2.45 -1.12 -14.03
CA GLY A 59 2.23 -0.02 -14.97
C GLY A 59 0.80 0.47 -15.09
N GLN A 60 -0.11 0.00 -14.26
CA GLN A 60 -1.51 0.38 -14.26
C GLN A 60 -1.91 0.97 -12.92
N THR A 61 -2.84 1.91 -12.92
CA THR A 61 -3.38 2.55 -11.72
C THR A 61 -4.85 2.18 -11.54
N PHE A 62 -5.17 1.71 -10.34
CA PHE A 62 -6.51 1.25 -9.98
C PHE A 62 -7.05 2.05 -8.80
N ARG A 63 -8.37 2.21 -8.77
CA ARG A 63 -9.08 2.53 -7.52
C ARG A 63 -9.14 1.25 -6.68
N LEU A 64 -9.27 1.38 -5.36
CA LEU A 64 -9.36 0.19 -4.51
C LEU A 64 -10.54 -0.70 -4.89
N GLU A 65 -11.67 -0.12 -5.24
CA GLU A 65 -12.87 -0.86 -5.63
C GLU A 65 -12.66 -1.68 -6.91
N ASP A 66 -11.71 -1.28 -7.77
CA ASP A 66 -11.44 -1.99 -9.02
C ASP A 66 -10.51 -3.20 -8.82
N LEU A 67 -9.82 -3.28 -7.68
CA LEU A 67 -8.89 -4.39 -7.41
C LEU A 67 -9.61 -5.71 -7.23
N VAL A 68 -10.82 -5.67 -6.71
CA VAL A 68 -11.64 -6.86 -6.42
C VAL A 68 -11.84 -7.77 -7.64
N GLY A 69 -11.93 -7.17 -8.83
CA GLY A 69 -12.10 -7.91 -10.08
C GLY A 69 -10.82 -8.30 -10.80
N ARG A 70 -9.66 -7.92 -10.25
CA ARG A 70 -8.37 -8.13 -10.92
C ARG A 70 -7.72 -9.43 -10.49
N THR A 71 -8.23 -10.53 -11.00
CA THR A 71 -7.72 -11.88 -10.75
C THR A 71 -6.53 -12.23 -11.66
N ASP A 72 -6.28 -11.43 -12.68
CA ASP A 72 -5.23 -11.60 -13.70
C ASP A 72 -4.02 -10.69 -13.50
N GLU A 73 -4.09 -9.74 -12.56
CA GLU A 73 -2.99 -8.85 -12.21
C GLU A 73 -2.30 -9.38 -10.96
N TRP A 74 -1.04 -9.78 -11.10
CA TRP A 74 -0.29 -10.41 -10.01
C TRP A 74 0.71 -9.46 -9.38
N TRP A 75 0.72 -9.44 -8.06
CA TRP A 75 1.70 -8.70 -7.27
C TRP A 75 2.76 -9.68 -6.79
N PHE A 76 3.98 -9.53 -7.30
CA PHE A 76 5.10 -10.40 -6.97
C PHE A 76 5.90 -9.84 -5.79
N PRO A 77 6.49 -10.72 -4.94
CA PRO A 77 7.29 -10.27 -3.79
C PRO A 77 8.50 -9.41 -4.16
N THR A 78 8.98 -9.50 -5.41
CA THR A 78 10.11 -8.72 -5.90
C THR A 78 9.70 -7.34 -6.43
N ASP A 79 8.40 -7.08 -6.58
CA ASP A 79 7.90 -5.86 -7.21
C ASP A 79 7.26 -4.94 -6.19
N SER A 80 7.54 -3.64 -6.32
CA SER A 80 6.86 -2.63 -5.52
C SER A 80 5.56 -2.22 -6.18
N ALA A 81 4.52 -2.01 -5.37
CA ALA A 81 3.33 -1.29 -5.76
C ALA A 81 3.39 0.12 -5.17
N VAL A 82 2.62 1.05 -5.71
CA VAL A 82 2.57 2.42 -5.21
C VAL A 82 1.17 2.72 -4.70
N VAL A 83 1.07 3.13 -3.43
CA VAL A 83 -0.17 3.67 -2.89
C VAL A 83 -0.10 5.19 -2.94
N THR A 84 -1.17 5.82 -3.41
CA THR A 84 -1.30 7.28 -3.51
C THR A 84 -2.58 7.70 -2.84
N GLY A 85 -2.53 8.81 -2.10
CA GLY A 85 -3.71 9.34 -1.44
C GLY A 85 -3.66 10.85 -1.30
N ASP A 86 -4.83 11.45 -1.06
CA ASP A 86 -4.96 12.89 -0.86
C ASP A 86 -4.55 13.26 0.57
N ILE A 87 -3.28 13.56 0.74
CA ILE A 87 -2.71 14.08 1.98
C ILE A 87 -1.82 15.26 1.61
N ALA A 88 -2.09 16.41 2.19
CA ALA A 88 -1.33 17.63 1.90
C ALA A 88 -0.09 17.68 2.80
N VAL A 89 1.07 17.44 2.20
CA VAL A 89 2.37 17.49 2.87
C VAL A 89 3.35 18.22 1.94
N PRO A 90 4.09 19.22 2.42
CA PRO A 90 5.10 19.85 1.57
C PRO A 90 6.27 18.91 1.32
N ALA A 91 6.77 18.88 0.09
CA ALA A 91 8.03 18.21 -0.22
C ALA A 91 9.19 18.98 0.43
N GLY A 92 10.20 18.24 0.88
CA GLY A 92 11.37 18.86 1.49
C GLY A 92 12.07 17.97 2.49
N PRO A 93 13.05 18.51 3.23
CA PRO A 93 13.89 17.70 4.12
C PRO A 93 13.24 17.34 5.46
N ALA A 94 12.03 17.82 5.76
CA ALA A 94 11.37 17.48 7.00
C ALA A 94 10.96 16.01 7.02
N GLU A 95 11.14 15.34 8.15
CA GLU A 95 10.70 13.96 8.31
C GLU A 95 9.22 13.87 8.60
N HIS A 96 8.58 12.86 8.01
CA HIS A 96 7.18 12.54 8.22
C HIS A 96 7.04 11.09 8.63
N THR A 97 6.06 10.80 9.46
CA THR A 97 5.72 9.43 9.84
C THR A 97 4.74 8.87 8.82
N VAL A 98 5.18 7.88 8.07
CA VAL A 98 4.39 7.24 7.01
C VAL A 98 3.94 5.88 7.50
N ASP A 99 2.64 5.62 7.40
CA ASP A 99 1.99 4.43 7.92
C ASP A 99 1.13 3.82 6.81
N VAL A 100 1.32 2.54 6.55
CA VAL A 100 0.52 1.79 5.59
C VAL A 100 -0.05 0.55 6.25
N GLU A 101 -1.35 0.34 6.07
CA GLU A 101 -2.04 -0.87 6.50
C GLU A 101 -2.51 -1.63 5.27
N LEU A 102 -2.28 -2.94 5.27
CA LEU A 102 -2.76 -3.83 4.21
C LEU A 102 -3.52 -4.99 4.82
N ASN A 103 -4.67 -5.28 4.25
CA ASN A 103 -5.42 -6.51 4.54
C ASN A 103 -5.42 -7.34 3.27
N LEU A 104 -4.94 -8.58 3.37
CA LEU A 104 -4.80 -9.48 2.24
C LEU A 104 -5.54 -10.77 2.50
N PHE A 105 -6.20 -11.30 1.47
CA PHE A 105 -6.69 -12.68 1.47
C PHE A 105 -5.60 -13.61 0.97
N ILE A 106 -5.44 -14.75 1.64
CA ILE A 106 -4.53 -15.80 1.20
C ILE A 106 -5.40 -16.93 0.65
N PRO A 107 -5.63 -16.95 -0.68
CA PRO A 107 -6.71 -17.74 -1.26
C PRO A 107 -6.50 -19.26 -1.16
N TYR A 108 -5.27 -19.71 -0.97
CA TYR A 108 -4.96 -21.14 -0.86
C TYR A 108 -4.94 -21.64 0.58
N ILE A 109 -5.20 -20.78 1.56
CA ILE A 109 -5.31 -21.18 2.97
C ILE A 109 -6.75 -20.96 3.42
N VAL A 110 -7.44 -22.04 3.73
CA VAL A 110 -8.83 -22.01 4.17
C VAL A 110 -8.89 -22.38 5.65
N THR A 111 -9.54 -21.56 6.44
CA THR A 111 -9.75 -21.75 7.86
C THR A 111 -11.22 -22.12 8.13
N ASP A 112 -11.57 -22.37 9.38
CA ASP A 112 -12.97 -22.63 9.78
C ASP A 112 -13.89 -21.44 9.50
N HIS A 113 -13.32 -20.26 9.32
CA HIS A 113 -14.05 -19.02 9.04
C HIS A 113 -13.93 -18.56 7.58
N GLY A 114 -13.43 -19.43 6.71
CA GLY A 114 -13.23 -19.12 5.28
C GLY A 114 -11.77 -18.90 4.93
N VAL A 115 -11.52 -18.20 3.84
CA VAL A 115 -10.17 -17.90 3.37
C VAL A 115 -9.41 -17.08 4.42
N LEU A 116 -8.16 -17.42 4.66
CA LEU A 116 -7.30 -16.68 5.60
C LEU A 116 -7.18 -15.23 5.17
N ARG A 117 -7.38 -14.33 6.12
CA ARG A 117 -7.14 -12.89 5.93
C ARG A 117 -6.03 -12.48 6.89
N ILE A 118 -5.02 -11.81 6.36
CA ILE A 118 -3.94 -11.25 7.18
C ILE A 118 -4.05 -9.72 7.20
N GLU A 119 -3.70 -9.13 8.34
CA GLU A 119 -3.67 -7.69 8.52
C GLU A 119 -2.23 -7.31 8.87
N GLU A 120 -1.62 -6.49 8.02
CA GLU A 120 -0.24 -6.05 8.19
C GLU A 120 -0.17 -4.54 8.22
N ARG A 121 0.76 -4.03 9.01
CA ARG A 121 0.99 -2.60 9.17
C ARG A 121 2.47 -2.34 9.27
N ASP A 122 2.93 -1.29 8.59
CA ASP A 122 4.31 -0.82 8.70
C ASP A 122 4.31 0.70 8.85
N THR A 123 5.25 1.19 9.64
CA THR A 123 5.41 2.63 9.89
C THR A 123 6.88 2.98 9.76
N LYS A 124 7.19 3.98 8.96
CA LYS A 124 8.55 4.48 8.77
C LYS A 124 8.58 6.01 8.76
N SER A 125 9.69 6.56 9.23
CA SER A 125 9.96 8.00 9.13
C SER A 125 10.76 8.25 7.88
N MET A 126 10.28 9.16 7.03
CA MET A 126 10.92 9.49 5.76
C MET A 126 10.72 10.96 5.40
N ASN A 127 11.66 11.53 4.64
CA ASN A 127 11.47 12.82 4.01
C ASN A 127 10.59 12.66 2.78
N ALA A 128 9.80 13.70 2.46
CA ALA A 128 8.98 13.72 1.26
C ALA A 128 9.80 14.25 0.09
N ALA A 129 10.10 13.39 -0.88
CA ALA A 129 10.72 13.82 -2.13
C ALA A 129 9.69 14.51 -3.02
N GLN A 130 10.14 15.33 -3.94
CA GLN A 130 9.28 15.97 -4.93
C GLN A 130 8.67 14.90 -5.85
N ARG A 131 7.38 14.97 -5.97
CA ARG A 131 6.63 14.05 -6.79
C ARG A 131 6.50 14.55 -8.23
#